data_5fe53a38aed2674d83c436851d6b7a4b
#
_entry.id   5fe53a38aed2674d83c436851d6b7a4b
#
_cell.length_a   1.000
_cell.length_b   1.000
_cell.length_c   1.000
_cell.angle_alpha   90.00
_cell.angle_beta   90.00
_cell.angle_gamma   90.00
#
_symmetry.space_group_name_H-M   'P 1'
#
loop_
_entity.id
_entity.type
_entity.pdbx_description
1 polymer ?
#
loop_
_entity_poly.entity_id
_entity_poly.type
_entity_poly.pdbx_seq_one_letter_code
_entity_poly.pdbx_strand_id
1 'polypeptide(L)'
;MAVDQDLYFISVAARMLGMHPQTLRKYERLGLVQPTRTIGSMRLYSRDELERLKLIKRLVDDAGINLAGVQRLLSIAEVVQRLRPLMRDESLSLRDARRRLVQEIEELDRMLGFD
;
A
#
# COMPACT_ATOMS: atom_id res chain seq x y z
N MET A 1 -4.47 17.67 -17.09
CA MET A 1 -3.53 18.29 -16.17
C MET A 1 -2.49 17.28 -15.73
N ALA A 2 -1.25 17.63 -15.92
CA ALA A 2 -0.19 16.74 -15.45
C ALA A 2 -0.15 16.74 -13.93
N VAL A 3 -0.17 15.58 -13.34
CA VAL A 3 0.04 15.45 -11.92
C VAL A 3 1.53 15.24 -11.72
N ASP A 4 2.18 16.18 -11.06
CA ASP A 4 3.56 16.02 -10.68
C ASP A 4 3.63 14.91 -9.66
N GLN A 5 4.09 13.76 -10.11
CA GLN A 5 4.38 12.68 -9.21
C GLN A 5 5.84 12.79 -8.82
N ASP A 6 6.07 13.16 -7.59
CA ASP A 6 7.42 13.12 -7.04
C ASP A 6 7.89 11.68 -7.03
N LEU A 7 9.07 11.46 -7.59
CA LEU A 7 9.70 10.15 -7.61
C LEU A 7 11.08 10.29 -6.96
N TYR A 8 11.41 9.32 -6.13
CA TYR A 8 12.62 9.38 -5.32
C TYR A 8 13.46 8.13 -5.57
N PHE A 9 14.76 8.33 -5.82
CA PHE A 9 15.68 7.22 -5.86
C PHE A 9 15.79 6.55 -4.49
N ILE A 10 16.18 5.29 -4.47
CA ILE A 10 16.20 4.48 -3.25
C ILE A 10 17.02 5.13 -2.13
N SER A 11 18.13 5.77 -2.46
CA SER A 11 18.97 6.42 -1.43
C SER A 11 18.23 7.57 -0.75
N VAL A 12 17.48 8.35 -1.51
CA VAL A 12 16.70 9.46 -0.98
C VAL A 12 15.50 8.94 -0.20
N ALA A 13 14.78 7.97 -0.75
CA ALA A 13 13.64 7.35 -0.09
C ALA A 13 14.04 6.75 1.27
N ALA A 14 15.14 6.03 1.30
CA ALA A 14 15.65 5.43 2.53
C ALA A 14 15.98 6.50 3.57
N ARG A 15 16.61 7.59 3.14
CA ARG A 15 16.96 8.69 4.05
C ARG A 15 15.68 9.33 4.60
N MET A 16 14.70 9.60 3.76
CA MET A 16 13.44 10.20 4.19
C MET A 16 12.72 9.34 5.22
N LEU A 17 12.83 8.03 5.09
CA LEU A 17 12.16 7.08 5.97
C LEU A 17 12.99 6.66 7.19
N GLY A 18 14.24 7.07 7.25
CA GLY A 18 15.13 6.61 8.30
C GLY A 18 15.40 5.12 8.24
N MET A 19 15.51 4.57 7.04
CA MET A 19 15.71 3.15 6.80
C MET A 19 16.95 2.92 5.96
N HIS A 20 17.51 1.73 6.06
CA HIS A 20 18.64 1.35 5.23
C HIS A 20 18.13 0.98 3.82
N PRO A 21 18.85 1.36 2.75
CA PRO A 21 18.42 0.97 1.38
C PRO A 21 18.25 -0.53 1.20
N GLN A 22 19.06 -1.35 1.86
CA GLN A 22 18.91 -2.80 1.78
C GLN A 22 17.58 -3.29 2.35
N THR A 23 17.04 -2.58 3.34
CA THR A 23 15.72 -2.92 3.87
C THR A 23 14.65 -2.67 2.82
N LEU A 24 14.74 -1.58 2.07
CA LEU A 24 13.82 -1.30 0.98
C LEU A 24 13.91 -2.37 -0.11
N ARG A 25 15.12 -2.80 -0.46
CA ARG A 25 15.32 -3.88 -1.42
C ARG A 25 14.72 -5.20 -0.94
N LYS A 26 14.88 -5.50 0.35
CA LYS A 26 14.28 -6.68 0.96
C LYS A 26 12.77 -6.65 0.85
N TYR A 27 12.15 -5.51 1.16
CA TYR A 27 10.70 -5.38 1.10
C TYR A 27 10.19 -5.51 -0.34
N GLU A 28 10.93 -5.03 -1.32
CA GLU A 28 10.58 -5.25 -2.72
C GLU A 28 10.63 -6.74 -3.07
N ARG A 29 11.68 -7.44 -2.67
CA ARG A 29 11.80 -8.89 -2.92
C ARG A 29 10.66 -9.67 -2.31
N LEU A 30 10.15 -9.22 -1.17
CA LEU A 30 9.04 -9.86 -0.49
C LEU A 30 7.68 -9.47 -1.06
N GLY A 31 7.65 -8.58 -2.05
CA GLY A 31 6.41 -8.14 -2.67
C GLY A 31 5.64 -7.12 -1.87
N LEU A 32 6.26 -6.51 -0.87
CA LEU A 32 5.58 -5.52 -0.01
C LEU A 32 5.47 -4.15 -0.68
N VAL A 33 6.40 -3.81 -1.55
CA VAL A 33 6.39 -2.58 -2.35
C VAL A 33 6.85 -2.89 -3.75
N GLN A 34 6.43 -2.07 -4.72
CA GLN A 34 6.78 -2.23 -6.12
C GLN A 34 7.23 -0.89 -6.69
N PRO A 35 8.51 -0.53 -6.50
CA PRO A 35 9.01 0.71 -7.09
C PRO A 35 9.03 0.63 -8.61
N THR A 36 8.88 1.77 -9.25
CA THR A 36 9.05 1.88 -10.69
C THR A 36 10.54 1.77 -11.02
N ARG A 37 10.86 1.13 -12.13
CA ARG A 37 12.24 1.05 -12.59
C ARG A 37 12.47 2.00 -13.76
N THR A 38 13.61 2.69 -13.76
CA THR A 38 14.05 3.45 -14.92
C THR A 38 14.58 2.51 -15.99
N ILE A 39 14.89 3.06 -17.17
CA ILE A 39 15.52 2.29 -18.27
C ILE A 39 16.82 1.65 -17.80
N GLY A 40 17.57 2.31 -16.91
CA GLY A 40 18.80 1.77 -16.33
C GLY A 40 18.57 0.88 -15.13
N SER A 41 17.35 0.43 -14.89
CA SER A 41 16.95 -0.44 -13.77
C SER A 41 17.13 0.18 -12.39
N MET A 42 17.16 1.48 -12.30
CA MET A 42 17.20 2.17 -11.01
C MET A 42 15.79 2.25 -10.42
N ARG A 43 15.69 2.02 -9.12
CA ARG A 43 14.41 2.06 -8.41
C ARG A 43 13.97 3.49 -8.16
N LEU A 44 12.69 3.77 -8.46
CA LEU A 44 12.05 5.05 -8.17
C LEU A 44 10.82 4.79 -7.31
N TYR A 45 10.75 5.47 -6.19
CA TYR A 45 9.66 5.33 -5.22
C TYR A 45 8.74 6.54 -5.30
N SER A 46 7.45 6.30 -5.48
CA SER A 46 6.43 7.34 -5.48
C SER A 46 6.09 7.73 -4.04
N ARG A 47 5.35 8.83 -3.91
CA ARG A 47 4.87 9.26 -2.61
C ARG A 47 3.97 8.19 -1.96
N ASP A 48 3.12 7.53 -2.75
CA ASP A 48 2.27 6.47 -2.24
C ASP A 48 3.09 5.30 -1.70
N GLU A 49 4.16 4.95 -2.39
CA GLU A 49 5.04 3.89 -1.94
C GLU A 49 5.81 4.28 -0.67
N LEU A 50 6.16 5.56 -0.53
CA LEU A 50 6.77 6.05 0.70
C LEU A 50 5.79 5.95 1.87
N GLU A 51 4.52 6.27 1.66
CA GLU A 51 3.50 6.13 2.70
C GLU A 51 3.29 4.68 3.08
N ARG A 52 3.30 3.79 2.09
CA ARG A 52 3.22 2.34 2.33
C ARG A 52 4.41 1.86 3.16
N LEU A 53 5.61 2.32 2.84
CA LEU A 53 6.82 1.97 3.60
C LEU A 53 6.77 2.51 5.04
N LYS A 54 6.21 3.70 5.24
CA LYS A 54 6.01 4.24 6.59
C LYS A 54 5.10 3.34 7.42
N LEU A 55 4.02 2.85 6.80
CA LEU A 55 3.11 1.93 7.47
C LEU A 55 3.83 0.62 7.82
N ILE A 56 4.59 0.06 6.89
CA ILE A 56 5.35 -1.16 7.13
C ILE A 56 6.31 -0.96 8.30
N LYS A 57 7.02 0.16 8.32
CA LYS A 57 7.97 0.46 9.39
C LYS A 57 7.27 0.51 10.74
N ARG A 58 6.12 1.16 10.83
CA ARG A 58 5.36 1.23 12.08
C ARG A 58 4.88 -0.15 12.54
N LEU A 59 4.41 -0.96 11.60
CA LEU A 59 3.92 -2.30 11.93
C LEU A 59 5.05 -3.21 12.43
N VAL A 60 6.21 -3.12 11.81
CA VAL A 60 7.37 -3.94 12.19
C VAL A 60 8.02 -3.40 13.47
N ASP A 61 8.38 -2.12 13.49
CA ASP A 61 9.21 -1.55 14.55
C ASP A 61 8.40 -1.24 15.81
N ASP A 62 7.23 -0.62 15.64
CA ASP A 62 6.45 -0.15 16.79
C ASP A 62 5.49 -1.19 17.30
N ALA A 63 4.83 -1.92 16.41
CA ALA A 63 3.85 -2.93 16.79
C ALA A 63 4.42 -4.34 16.87
N GLY A 64 5.65 -4.55 16.43
CA GLY A 64 6.33 -5.85 16.55
C GLY A 64 5.71 -6.94 15.69
N ILE A 65 5.08 -6.57 14.58
CA ILE A 65 4.41 -7.53 13.71
C ILE A 65 5.43 -8.12 12.73
N ASN A 66 5.43 -9.44 12.58
CA ASN A 66 6.33 -10.08 11.62
C ASN A 66 5.89 -9.80 10.17
N LEU A 67 6.78 -10.08 9.22
CA LEU A 67 6.53 -9.71 7.82
C LEU A 67 5.34 -10.44 7.21
N ALA A 68 5.05 -11.68 7.64
CA ALA A 68 3.85 -12.39 7.16
C ALA A 68 2.57 -11.68 7.61
N GLY A 69 2.54 -11.22 8.86
CA GLY A 69 1.42 -10.44 9.38
C GLY A 69 1.31 -9.09 8.69
N VAL A 70 2.44 -8.46 8.39
CA VAL A 70 2.46 -7.19 7.66
C VAL A 70 1.83 -7.37 6.26
N GLN A 71 2.18 -8.43 5.54
CA GLN A 71 1.59 -8.71 4.24
C GLN A 71 0.06 -8.82 4.33
N ARG A 72 -0.42 -9.52 5.34
CA ARG A 72 -1.86 -9.69 5.55
C ARG A 72 -2.53 -8.35 5.85
N LEU A 73 -1.93 -7.54 6.70
CA LEU A 73 -2.48 -6.24 7.06
C LEU A 73 -2.46 -5.28 5.87
N LEU A 74 -1.43 -5.32 5.03
CA LEU A 74 -1.38 -4.49 3.83
C LEU A 74 -2.50 -4.86 2.86
N SER A 75 -2.79 -6.15 2.71
CA SER A 75 -3.91 -6.60 1.86
C SER A 75 -5.25 -6.09 2.39
N ILE A 76 -5.43 -6.13 3.71
CA ILE A 76 -6.65 -5.61 4.34
C ILE A 76 -6.72 -4.09 4.17
N ALA A 77 -5.60 -3.39 4.33
CA ALA A 77 -5.56 -1.94 4.16
C ALA A 77 -5.94 -1.53 2.74
N GLU A 78 -5.57 -2.31 1.73
CA GLU A 78 -5.96 -2.06 0.35
C GLU A 78 -7.49 -2.12 0.18
N VAL A 79 -8.14 -3.06 0.83
CA VAL A 79 -9.61 -3.14 0.79
C VAL A 79 -10.22 -1.91 1.45
N VAL A 80 -9.70 -1.50 2.60
CA VAL A 80 -10.17 -0.30 3.28
C VAL A 80 -10.04 0.93 2.38
N GLN A 81 -8.92 1.03 1.65
CA GLN A 81 -8.72 2.15 0.72
C GLN A 81 -9.76 2.14 -0.42
N ARG A 82 -10.19 0.96 -0.88
CA ARG A 82 -11.22 0.87 -1.91
C ARG A 82 -12.62 1.22 -1.38
N LEU A 83 -12.85 1.06 -0.08
CA LEU A 83 -14.13 1.38 0.51
C LEU A 83 -14.38 2.89 0.63
N ARG A 84 -13.34 3.67 0.88
CA ARG A 84 -13.48 5.11 1.13
C ARG A 84 -14.14 5.87 -0.02
N PRO A 85 -13.72 5.67 -1.28
CA PRO A 85 -14.36 6.39 -2.38
C PRO A 85 -15.84 6.07 -2.53
N LEU A 86 -16.27 4.86 -2.17
CA LEU A 86 -17.66 4.45 -2.27
C LEU A 86 -18.57 5.24 -1.32
N MET A 87 -17.99 5.73 -0.23
CA MET A 87 -18.72 6.51 0.77
C MET A 87 -18.77 8.00 0.44
N ARG A 88 -17.88 8.47 -0.45
CA ARG A 88 -17.72 9.88 -0.76
C ARG A 88 -18.14 10.26 -2.18
N ASP A 89 -18.24 9.27 -3.07
CA ASP A 89 -18.49 9.53 -4.48
C ASP A 89 -19.99 9.73 -4.72
N GLU A 90 -20.40 10.99 -4.80
CA GLU A 90 -21.78 11.34 -5.02
C GLU A 90 -22.28 11.00 -6.43
N SER A 91 -21.34 10.73 -7.37
CA SER A 91 -21.72 10.34 -8.73
C SER A 91 -22.22 8.91 -8.82
N LEU A 92 -21.94 8.08 -7.82
CA LEU A 92 -22.41 6.70 -7.77
C LEU A 92 -23.87 6.65 -7.29
N SER A 93 -24.69 5.85 -7.98
CA SER A 93 -26.01 5.56 -7.44
C SER A 93 -25.89 4.75 -6.15
N LEU A 94 -26.91 4.85 -5.30
CA LEU A 94 -26.95 4.08 -4.06
C LEU A 94 -26.86 2.56 -4.34
N ARG A 95 -27.47 2.11 -5.41
CA ARG A 95 -27.46 0.70 -5.78
C ARG A 95 -26.04 0.26 -6.14
N ASP A 96 -25.33 1.06 -6.96
CA ASP A 96 -23.98 0.72 -7.39
C ASP A 96 -23.00 0.77 -6.22
N ALA A 97 -23.10 1.79 -5.38
CA ALA A 97 -22.26 1.91 -4.19
C ALA A 97 -22.48 0.73 -3.26
N ARG A 98 -23.73 0.33 -3.04
CA ARG A 98 -24.05 -0.80 -2.18
C ARG A 98 -23.51 -2.11 -2.74
N ARG A 99 -23.61 -2.33 -4.05
CA ARG A 99 -23.10 -3.53 -4.67
C ARG A 99 -21.59 -3.65 -4.50
N ARG A 100 -20.86 -2.56 -4.75
CA ARG A 100 -19.41 -2.54 -4.56
C ARG A 100 -19.02 -2.75 -3.11
N LEU A 101 -19.75 -2.12 -2.19
CA LEU A 101 -19.51 -2.28 -0.77
C LEU A 101 -19.65 -3.74 -0.34
N VAL A 102 -20.69 -4.41 -0.80
CA VAL A 102 -20.90 -5.83 -0.51
C VAL A 102 -19.74 -6.66 -1.02
N GLN A 103 -19.28 -6.40 -2.25
CA GLN A 103 -18.16 -7.14 -2.84
C GLN A 103 -16.88 -6.97 -2.03
N GLU A 104 -16.59 -5.75 -1.60
CA GLU A 104 -15.38 -5.50 -0.81
C GLU A 104 -15.46 -6.14 0.58
N ILE A 105 -16.64 -6.12 1.19
CA ILE A 105 -16.85 -6.77 2.49
C ILE A 105 -16.70 -8.28 2.35
N GLU A 106 -17.21 -8.88 1.28
CA GLU A 106 -17.05 -10.30 1.04
C GLU A 106 -15.57 -10.68 0.89
N GLU A 107 -14.78 -9.81 0.26
CA GLU A 107 -13.34 -10.02 0.16
C GLU A 107 -12.68 -9.98 1.52
N LEU A 108 -13.05 -9.02 2.37
CA LEU A 108 -12.54 -8.96 3.73
C LEU A 108 -12.90 -10.22 4.51
N ASP A 109 -14.12 -10.70 4.36
CA ASP A 109 -14.57 -11.90 5.05
C ASP A 109 -13.71 -13.10 4.63
N ARG A 110 -13.40 -13.23 3.34
CA ARG A 110 -12.53 -14.31 2.88
C ARG A 110 -11.12 -14.19 3.46
N MET A 111 -10.58 -12.98 3.51
CA MET A 111 -9.25 -12.75 4.08
C MET A 111 -9.19 -13.09 5.56
N LEU A 112 -10.29 -12.87 6.27
CA LEU A 112 -10.37 -13.12 7.71
C LEU A 112 -10.88 -14.51 8.05
N GLY A 113 -11.35 -15.26 7.05
CA GLY A 113 -11.86 -16.61 7.26
C GLY A 113 -13.29 -16.67 7.77
N PHE A 114 -14.10 -15.66 7.48
CA PHE A 114 -15.50 -15.58 7.94
C PHE A 114 -16.50 -16.07 6.89
N ASP A 115 -16.06 -16.69 5.84
CA ASP A 115 -16.97 -17.15 4.77
C ASP A 115 -17.92 -18.27 5.17
#